data_820ba5993b8b5f324a5bfac191ce181d
#
_entry.id   820ba5993b8b5f324a5bfac191ce181d
#
_cell.length_a   1.000
_cell.length_b   1.000
_cell.length_c   1.000
_cell.angle_alpha   90.00
_cell.angle_beta   90.00
_cell.angle_gamma   90.00
#
_symmetry.space_group_name_H-M   'P 1'
#
loop_
_entity.id
_entity.type
_entity.pdbx_description
1 polymer ?
#
loop_
_entity_poly.entity_id
_entity_poly.type
_entity_poly.pdbx_seq_one_letter_code
_entity_poly.pdbx_strand_id
1 'polypeptide(L)'
;MAQKVREIMTSAPVAVGTRTAVSEVAHRMRDEDIGAVLVAEGNELRGLVTDRDLVVRVLAEDKNPADTTVQSACSPELVTVTPDDEVGRAVQLMREHSLRRLPVVEGKTPVGIVALGDLAIERDPESALGDISAAAPNE
;
A
#
# COMPACT_ATOMS: atom_id res chain seq x y z
N MET A 1 -22.08 7.40 14.04
CA MET A 1 -20.74 7.05 14.51
C MET A 1 -19.76 7.07 13.35
N ALA A 2 -18.58 7.56 13.64
CA ALA A 2 -17.55 7.59 12.62
C ALA A 2 -17.09 6.16 12.29
N GLN A 3 -16.88 5.89 11.02
CA GLN A 3 -16.40 4.62 10.53
C GLN A 3 -14.91 4.47 10.83
N LYS A 4 -14.50 3.27 11.18
CA LYS A 4 -13.10 2.98 11.52
C LYS A 4 -12.36 2.35 10.33
N VAL A 5 -11.06 2.56 10.31
CA VAL A 5 -10.18 2.04 9.26
C VAL A 5 -10.34 0.53 9.10
N ARG A 6 -10.50 -0.23 10.21
CA ARG A 6 -10.66 -1.69 10.13
C ARG A 6 -11.82 -2.13 9.25
N GLU A 7 -12.84 -1.27 9.11
CA GLU A 7 -14.04 -1.61 8.36
C GLU A 7 -13.85 -1.50 6.85
N ILE A 8 -12.83 -0.77 6.40
CA ILE A 8 -12.61 -0.52 4.98
C ILE A 8 -11.24 -0.99 4.47
N MET A 9 -10.32 -1.35 5.36
CA MET A 9 -8.98 -1.80 4.95
C MET A 9 -9.02 -3.16 4.28
N THR A 10 -8.01 -3.44 3.45
CA THR A 10 -7.74 -4.79 2.99
C THR A 10 -6.93 -5.47 4.08
N SER A 11 -7.48 -6.55 4.66
CA SER A 11 -6.81 -7.34 5.69
C SER A 11 -5.82 -8.31 5.07
N ALA A 12 -4.85 -8.78 5.87
CA ALA A 12 -3.84 -9.72 5.43
C ALA A 12 -3.15 -9.28 4.13
N PRO A 13 -2.57 -8.07 4.12
CA PRO A 13 -1.93 -7.54 2.92
C PRO A 13 -0.70 -8.36 2.56
N VAL A 14 -0.31 -8.32 1.28
CA VAL A 14 0.93 -8.96 0.85
C VAL A 14 2.10 -8.21 1.48
N ALA A 15 2.97 -8.96 2.15
CA ALA A 15 4.17 -8.42 2.78
C ALA A 15 5.37 -9.27 2.39
N VAL A 16 6.50 -8.62 2.20
CA VAL A 16 7.77 -9.27 1.85
C VAL A 16 8.86 -8.80 2.81
N GLY A 17 9.94 -9.58 2.91
CA GLY A 17 11.08 -9.20 3.72
C GLY A 17 11.91 -8.09 3.06
N THR A 18 12.69 -7.38 3.87
CA THR A 18 13.47 -6.22 3.43
C THR A 18 14.50 -6.54 2.36
N ARG A 19 14.97 -7.79 2.29
CA ARG A 19 16.00 -8.23 1.34
C ARG A 19 15.43 -8.90 0.10
N THR A 20 14.12 -8.95 -0.05
CA THR A 20 13.47 -9.53 -1.23
C THR A 20 13.89 -8.75 -2.47
N ALA A 21 14.23 -9.46 -3.54
CA ALA A 21 14.59 -8.81 -4.80
C ALA A 21 13.39 -8.10 -5.42
N VAL A 22 13.62 -6.95 -6.01
CA VAL A 22 12.58 -6.16 -6.66
C VAL A 22 11.86 -6.98 -7.75
N SER A 23 12.58 -7.82 -8.49
CA SER A 23 11.97 -8.68 -9.51
C SER A 23 10.93 -9.62 -8.91
N GLU A 24 11.17 -10.15 -7.72
CA GLU A 24 10.23 -11.02 -7.04
C GLU A 24 9.00 -10.25 -6.57
N VAL A 25 9.19 -9.01 -6.10
CA VAL A 25 8.08 -8.14 -5.74
C VAL A 25 7.20 -7.84 -6.96
N ALA A 26 7.83 -7.57 -8.09
CA ALA A 26 7.11 -7.33 -9.34
C ALA A 26 6.29 -8.56 -9.76
N HIS A 27 6.84 -9.78 -9.60
CA HIS A 27 6.09 -11.01 -9.85
C HIS A 27 4.87 -11.15 -8.95
N ARG A 28 5.00 -10.79 -7.67
CA ARG A 28 3.89 -10.82 -6.72
C ARG A 28 2.79 -9.83 -7.12
N MET A 29 3.19 -8.64 -7.54
CA MET A 29 2.24 -7.64 -8.02
C MET A 29 1.45 -8.13 -9.23
N ARG A 30 2.15 -8.76 -10.18
CA ARG A 30 1.54 -9.33 -11.37
C ARG A 30 0.58 -10.48 -11.02
N ASP A 31 1.05 -11.41 -10.22
CA ASP A 31 0.30 -12.65 -9.94
C ASP A 31 -0.91 -12.41 -9.07
N GLU A 32 -0.88 -11.39 -8.22
CA GLU A 32 -1.97 -11.06 -7.30
C GLU A 32 -2.75 -9.81 -7.70
N ASP A 33 -2.43 -9.21 -8.85
CA ASP A 33 -3.12 -8.01 -9.38
C ASP A 33 -3.14 -6.87 -8.36
N ILE A 34 -2.00 -6.58 -7.75
CA ILE A 34 -1.86 -5.52 -6.75
C ILE A 34 -0.78 -4.54 -7.14
N GLY A 35 -0.93 -3.28 -6.71
CA GLY A 35 0.01 -2.21 -6.99
C GLY A 35 0.84 -1.76 -5.80
N ALA A 36 0.71 -2.44 -4.68
CA ALA A 36 1.45 -2.09 -3.47
C ALA A 36 1.73 -3.34 -2.64
N VAL A 37 2.91 -3.36 -2.02
CA VAL A 37 3.36 -4.46 -1.17
C VAL A 37 3.99 -3.86 0.08
N LEU A 38 3.67 -4.42 1.25
CA LEU A 38 4.29 -4.01 2.49
C LEU A 38 5.66 -4.68 2.63
N VAL A 39 6.59 -3.96 3.23
CA VAL A 39 7.94 -4.46 3.49
C VAL A 39 8.10 -4.55 5.00
N ALA A 40 8.42 -5.73 5.50
CA ALA A 40 8.52 -5.97 6.93
C ALA A 40 9.79 -6.75 7.26
N GLU A 41 10.30 -6.56 8.47
CA GLU A 41 11.38 -7.35 9.02
C GLU A 41 10.86 -8.03 10.28
N GLY A 42 10.75 -9.36 10.24
CA GLY A 42 10.00 -10.06 11.27
C GLY A 42 8.54 -9.63 11.22
N ASN A 43 8.02 -9.16 12.34
CA ASN A 43 6.65 -8.64 12.43
C ASN A 43 6.59 -7.12 12.42
N GLU A 44 7.69 -6.45 12.11
CA GLU A 44 7.77 -4.99 12.15
C GLU A 44 7.72 -4.41 10.75
N LEU A 45 6.77 -3.50 10.52
CA LEU A 45 6.66 -2.79 9.25
C LEU A 45 7.87 -1.88 9.06
N ARG A 46 8.51 -1.99 7.88
CA ARG A 46 9.66 -1.18 7.50
C ARG A 46 9.35 -0.21 6.37
N GLY A 47 8.38 -0.53 5.53
CA GLY A 47 8.07 0.34 4.42
C GLY A 47 6.91 -0.15 3.58
N LEU A 48 6.61 0.63 2.56
CA LEU A 48 5.61 0.33 1.55
C LEU A 48 6.26 0.59 0.20
N VAL A 49 6.14 -0.37 -0.71
CA VAL A 49 6.62 -0.20 -2.07
C VAL A 49 5.44 -0.29 -3.03
N THR A 50 5.40 0.60 -4.01
CA THR A 50 4.36 0.63 -5.03
C THR A 50 4.95 0.29 -6.39
N ASP A 51 4.08 -0.02 -7.35
CA ASP A 51 4.48 -0.24 -8.74
C ASP A 51 5.19 1.00 -9.30
N ARG A 52 4.73 2.20 -8.94
CA ARG A 52 5.39 3.44 -9.31
C ARG A 52 6.82 3.52 -8.76
N ASP A 53 7.03 3.10 -7.51
CA ASP A 53 8.38 3.06 -6.91
C ASP A 53 9.32 2.16 -7.71
N LEU A 54 8.83 1.01 -8.19
CA LEU A 54 9.65 0.11 -8.99
C LEU A 54 10.06 0.74 -10.32
N VAL A 55 9.16 1.47 -10.95
CA VAL A 55 9.46 2.15 -12.21
C VAL A 55 10.45 3.29 -11.98
N VAL A 56 10.17 4.16 -11.02
CA VAL A 56 10.92 5.42 -10.82
C VAL A 56 12.26 5.18 -10.14
N ARG A 57 12.32 4.25 -9.17
CA ARG A 57 13.50 4.06 -8.35
C ARG A 57 14.39 2.91 -8.79
N VAL A 58 13.89 2.03 -9.64
CA VAL A 58 14.64 0.88 -10.14
C VAL A 58 14.85 0.97 -11.65
N LEU A 59 13.77 0.93 -12.43
CA LEU A 59 13.88 0.95 -13.89
C LEU A 59 14.48 2.26 -14.41
N ALA A 60 13.98 3.40 -13.95
CA ALA A 60 14.48 4.71 -14.40
C ALA A 60 15.91 4.97 -13.98
N GLU A 61 16.39 4.30 -12.92
CA GLU A 61 17.77 4.41 -12.45
C GLU A 61 18.67 3.34 -13.05
N ASP A 62 18.18 2.56 -14.01
CA ASP A 62 18.93 1.50 -14.70
C ASP A 62 19.51 0.44 -13.74
N LYS A 63 18.83 0.22 -12.61
CA LYS A 63 19.23 -0.82 -11.66
C LYS A 63 18.71 -2.18 -12.12
N ASN A 64 19.46 -3.24 -11.82
CA ASN A 64 19.05 -4.59 -12.14
C ASN A 64 18.01 -5.06 -11.09
N PRO A 65 16.74 -5.32 -11.48
CA PRO A 65 15.73 -5.74 -10.53
C PRO A 65 16.04 -7.02 -9.76
N ALA A 66 16.81 -7.92 -10.34
CA ALA A 66 17.20 -9.17 -9.69
C ALA A 66 18.23 -8.96 -8.58
N ASP A 67 19.01 -7.88 -8.66
CA ASP A 67 20.09 -7.58 -7.72
C ASP A 67 19.77 -6.40 -6.79
N THR A 68 18.57 -5.85 -6.89
CA THR A 68 18.14 -4.69 -6.09
C THR A 68 17.18 -5.16 -5.02
N THR A 69 17.45 -4.82 -3.76
CA THR A 69 16.54 -5.17 -2.66
C THR A 69 15.33 -4.24 -2.62
N VAL A 70 14.19 -4.79 -2.20
CA VAL A 70 12.96 -4.01 -2.09
C VAL A 70 13.12 -2.85 -1.11
N GLN A 71 13.90 -3.01 -0.05
CA GLN A 71 14.12 -1.95 0.92
C GLN A 71 14.71 -0.70 0.28
N SER A 72 15.62 -0.86 -0.68
CA SER A 72 16.23 0.28 -1.37
C SER A 72 15.27 0.99 -2.32
N ALA A 73 14.18 0.33 -2.69
CA ALA A 73 13.17 0.89 -3.58
C ALA A 73 11.98 1.51 -2.83
N CYS A 74 11.89 1.31 -1.51
CA CYS A 74 10.80 1.86 -0.71
C CYS A 74 10.86 3.38 -0.66
N SER A 75 9.68 4.00 -0.53
CA SER A 75 9.59 5.42 -0.20
C SER A 75 10.23 5.66 1.16
N PRO A 76 11.01 6.75 1.33
CA PRO A 76 11.62 7.05 2.62
C PRO A 76 10.63 7.47 3.69
N GLU A 77 9.44 7.91 3.30
CA GLU A 77 8.42 8.35 4.24
C GLU A 77 7.47 7.20 4.55
N LEU A 78 7.29 6.92 5.85
CA LEU A 78 6.39 5.88 6.31
C LEU A 78 5.32 6.51 7.20
N VAL A 79 4.11 6.65 6.64
CA VAL A 79 2.95 7.20 7.34
C VAL A 79 1.95 6.05 7.51
N THR A 80 1.49 5.83 8.74
CA THR A 80 0.62 4.69 9.07
C THR A 80 -0.62 5.15 9.82
N VAL A 81 -1.63 4.27 9.85
CA VAL A 81 -2.82 4.42 10.69
C VAL A 81 -3.02 3.13 11.47
N THR A 82 -3.89 3.18 12.49
CA THR A 82 -4.27 1.98 13.26
C THR A 82 -5.68 1.53 12.84
N PRO A 83 -6.03 0.26 13.12
CA PRO A 83 -7.38 -0.23 12.79
C PRO A 83 -8.50 0.56 13.49
N ASP A 84 -8.23 1.12 14.66
CA ASP A 84 -9.21 1.87 15.43
C ASP A 84 -9.27 3.36 15.10
N ASP A 85 -8.38 3.84 14.25
CA ASP A 85 -8.46 5.22 13.77
C ASP A 85 -9.73 5.40 12.95
N GLU A 86 -10.29 6.61 13.00
CA GLU A 86 -11.42 6.96 12.16
C GLU A 86 -10.97 7.14 10.70
N VAL A 87 -11.86 6.81 9.77
CA VAL A 87 -11.60 6.97 8.33
C VAL A 87 -11.19 8.40 8.01
N GLY A 88 -11.77 9.39 8.70
CA GLY A 88 -11.38 10.79 8.53
C GLY A 88 -9.89 11.06 8.78
N ARG A 89 -9.28 10.32 9.72
CA ARG A 89 -7.84 10.42 9.98
C ARG A 89 -7.03 9.95 8.77
N ALA A 90 -7.44 8.85 8.16
CA ALA A 90 -6.76 8.35 6.95
C ALA A 90 -6.86 9.36 5.80
N VAL A 91 -8.04 9.95 5.61
CA VAL A 91 -8.24 11.00 4.59
C VAL A 91 -7.33 12.19 4.83
N GLN A 92 -7.24 12.64 6.09
CA GLN A 92 -6.39 13.76 6.47
C GLN A 92 -4.92 13.47 6.15
N LEU A 93 -4.41 12.29 6.53
CA LEU A 93 -3.03 11.91 6.29
C LEU A 93 -2.72 11.78 4.80
N MET A 94 -3.62 11.21 4.03
CA MET A 94 -3.45 11.12 2.57
C MET A 94 -3.35 12.51 1.94
N ARG A 95 -4.16 13.44 2.41
CA ARG A 95 -4.13 14.82 1.92
C ARG A 95 -2.85 15.54 2.31
N GLU A 96 -2.48 15.46 3.59
CA GLU A 96 -1.29 16.16 4.11
C GLU A 96 0.02 15.67 3.49
N HIS A 97 0.11 14.38 3.22
CA HIS A 97 1.34 13.76 2.71
C HIS A 97 1.27 13.40 1.23
N SER A 98 0.19 13.76 0.55
CA SER A 98 -0.02 13.45 -0.87
C SER A 98 0.12 11.96 -1.18
N LEU A 99 -0.46 11.13 -0.31
CA LEU A 99 -0.41 9.68 -0.40
C LEU A 99 -1.75 9.13 -0.87
N ARG A 100 -1.72 7.98 -1.54
CA ARG A 100 -2.91 7.28 -2.02
C ARG A 100 -3.13 5.96 -1.32
N ARG A 101 -2.17 5.54 -0.49
CA ARG A 101 -2.23 4.30 0.27
C ARG A 101 -1.58 4.52 1.62
N LEU A 102 -2.12 3.85 2.65
CA LEU A 102 -1.56 3.90 4.00
C LEU A 102 -1.52 2.48 4.56
N PRO A 103 -0.38 2.04 5.09
CA PRO A 103 -0.35 0.80 5.88
C PRO A 103 -1.14 0.97 7.17
N VAL A 104 -1.78 -0.11 7.60
CA VAL A 104 -2.52 -0.16 8.86
C VAL A 104 -1.73 -1.07 9.80
N VAL A 105 -1.38 -0.56 10.98
CA VAL A 105 -0.53 -1.29 11.93
C VAL A 105 -1.17 -1.37 13.31
N GLU A 106 -0.90 -2.46 14.02
CA GLU A 106 -1.14 -2.59 15.45
C GLU A 106 0.23 -2.61 16.13
N GLY A 107 0.56 -1.54 16.86
CA GLY A 107 1.92 -1.33 17.31
C GLY A 107 2.83 -1.14 16.10
N LYS A 108 3.71 -2.11 15.85
CA LYS A 108 4.60 -2.09 14.68
C LYS A 108 4.25 -3.16 13.65
N THR A 109 3.24 -3.99 13.94
CA THR A 109 2.87 -5.13 13.10
C THR A 109 1.86 -4.70 12.04
N PRO A 110 2.17 -4.91 10.74
CA PRO A 110 1.21 -4.58 9.69
C PRO A 110 0.03 -5.54 9.70
N VAL A 111 -1.19 -4.99 9.67
CA VAL A 111 -2.42 -5.80 9.70
C VAL A 111 -3.32 -5.51 8.51
N GLY A 112 -3.05 -4.47 7.75
CA GLY A 112 -3.85 -4.12 6.61
C GLY A 112 -3.24 -3.01 5.78
N ILE A 113 -3.97 -2.64 4.74
CA ILE A 113 -3.64 -1.47 3.90
C ILE A 113 -4.95 -0.80 3.51
N VAL A 114 -4.97 0.51 3.50
CA VAL A 114 -6.12 1.29 3.04
C VAL A 114 -5.68 2.13 1.84
N ALA A 115 -6.48 2.11 0.78
CA ALA A 115 -6.19 2.83 -0.45
C ALA A 115 -7.25 3.89 -0.72
N LEU A 116 -6.90 4.85 -1.56
CA LEU A 116 -7.84 5.89 -1.99
C LEU A 116 -9.13 5.28 -2.56
N GLY A 117 -9.02 4.20 -3.33
CA GLY A 117 -10.19 3.51 -3.88
C GLY A 117 -11.11 2.97 -2.81
N ASP A 118 -10.57 2.45 -1.71
CA ASP A 118 -11.38 1.94 -0.58
C ASP A 118 -12.22 3.06 0.02
N LEU A 119 -11.63 4.25 0.17
CA LEU A 119 -12.32 5.41 0.69
C LEU A 119 -13.42 5.89 -0.26
N ALA A 120 -13.14 5.86 -1.56
CA ALA A 120 -14.12 6.29 -2.57
C ALA A 120 -15.33 5.37 -2.60
N ILE A 121 -15.10 4.05 -2.52
CA ILE A 121 -16.19 3.06 -2.50
C ILE A 121 -17.10 3.27 -1.28
N GLU A 122 -16.50 3.50 -0.11
CA GLU A 122 -17.25 3.67 1.14
C GLU A 122 -17.96 5.02 1.23
N ARG A 123 -17.28 6.11 0.84
CA ARG A 123 -17.79 7.47 1.01
C ARG A 123 -18.78 7.87 -0.08
N ASP A 124 -18.54 7.42 -1.30
CA ASP A 124 -19.39 7.74 -2.43
C ASP A 124 -19.29 6.64 -3.49
N PRO A 125 -19.96 5.50 -3.25
CA PRO A 125 -19.86 4.35 -4.15
C PRO A 125 -20.41 4.60 -5.55
N GLU A 126 -21.25 5.63 -5.73
CA GLU A 126 -21.81 5.99 -7.03
C GLU A 126 -20.97 7.02 -7.78
N SER A 127 -19.89 7.55 -7.17
CA SER A 127 -18.97 8.42 -7.87
C SER A 127 -18.21 7.66 -8.94
N ALA A 128 -17.66 8.38 -9.91
CA ALA A 128 -16.82 7.75 -10.95
C ALA A 128 -15.65 7.00 -10.34
N LEU A 129 -14.98 7.59 -9.34
CA LEU A 129 -13.85 6.95 -8.67
C LEU A 129 -14.29 5.71 -7.90
N GLY A 130 -15.40 5.78 -7.17
CA GLY A 130 -15.93 4.65 -6.42
C GLY A 130 -16.35 3.50 -7.32
N ASP A 131 -17.00 3.81 -8.43
CA ASP A 131 -17.45 2.82 -9.40
C ASP A 131 -16.27 2.10 -10.06
N ILE A 132 -15.26 2.85 -10.50
CA ILE A 132 -14.06 2.28 -11.10
C ILE A 132 -13.29 1.45 -10.07
N SER A 133 -13.17 1.93 -8.84
CA SER A 133 -12.43 1.24 -7.78
C SER A 133 -13.08 -0.08 -7.38
N ALA A 134 -14.40 -0.20 -7.53
CA ALA A 134 -15.14 -1.42 -7.21
C ALA A 134 -15.06 -2.45 -8.35
N ALA A 135 -14.60 -2.05 -9.54
CA ALA A 135 -14.48 -2.95 -10.68
C ALA A 135 -13.30 -3.91 -10.50
N ALA A 136 -13.36 -5.05 -11.21
CA ALA A 136 -12.25 -6.00 -11.23
C ALA A 136 -11.00 -5.35 -11.85
N PRO A 137 -9.78 -5.74 -11.41
CA PRO A 137 -8.56 -5.23 -12.03
C PRO A 137 -8.49 -5.58 -13.51
N ASN A 138 -7.94 -4.68 -14.31
CA ASN A 138 -7.69 -5.00 -15.72
C ASN A 138 -6.40 -5.82 -15.83
N GLU A 139 -6.35 -6.67 -16.80
CA GLU A 139 -5.21 -7.57 -17.03
C GLU A 139 -4.23 -7.03 -18.07
#